data_3d7d8858def2c9cf5f7405c95898b16b
#
_entry.id   3d7d8858def2c9cf5f7405c95898b16b
#
_cell.length_a   1.000
_cell.length_b   1.000
_cell.length_c   1.000
_cell.angle_alpha   90.00
_cell.angle_beta   90.00
_cell.angle_gamma   90.00
#
_symmetry.space_group_name_H-M   'P 1'
#
loop_
_entity.id
_entity.type
_entity.pdbx_description
1 polymer ?
#
loop_
_entity_poly.entity_id
_entity_poly.type
_entity_poly.pdbx_seq_one_letter_code
_entity_poly.pdbx_strand_id
1 'polypeptide(L)'
;MAFESLTDRLAGVFKKLRGHGKLTEADIKAAMREVRMALLEADVNYKVAKDFCAKVSERAMGQEVMESLTPAQQVVKIVNEELVALMGGSEAARLNIKNKGQTVIMLCGLQGNGKTTHAAKLAKFYIKQGRRPMLVACDIYRPAAIDQLQVVGKQAGAPVFTLPGAKPPEIAKKALAHAK
;
A
#
# COMPACT_ATOMS: atom_id res chain seq x y z
N MET A 1 -11.06 1.04 -13.14
CA MET A 1 -10.41 1.34 -11.84
C MET A 1 -8.92 1.66 -12.07
N ALA A 2 -8.28 2.51 -11.25
CA ALA A 2 -6.92 3.03 -11.56
C ALA A 2 -5.84 1.95 -11.76
N PHE A 3 -5.93 0.83 -11.06
CA PHE A 3 -4.93 -0.25 -11.17
C PHE A 3 -5.06 -1.11 -12.43
N GLU A 4 -6.25 -1.26 -12.98
CA GLU A 4 -6.44 -1.98 -14.25
C GLU A 4 -5.76 -1.23 -15.39
N SER A 5 -5.88 0.10 -15.41
CA SER A 5 -5.21 0.92 -16.42
C SER A 5 -3.67 0.89 -16.29
N LEU A 6 -3.11 0.86 -15.08
CA LEU A 6 -1.67 0.75 -14.87
C LEU A 6 -1.14 -0.61 -15.33
N THR A 7 -1.84 -1.69 -14.97
CA THR A 7 -1.47 -3.05 -15.39
C THR A 7 -1.46 -3.18 -16.91
N ASP A 8 -2.51 -2.70 -17.58
CA ASP A 8 -2.62 -2.75 -19.04
C ASP A 8 -1.52 -1.93 -19.73
N ARG A 9 -1.19 -0.75 -19.20
CA ARG A 9 -0.12 0.09 -19.73
C ARG A 9 1.24 -0.57 -19.57
N LEU A 10 1.56 -1.10 -18.40
CA LEU A 10 2.81 -1.82 -18.18
C LEU A 10 2.90 -3.07 -19.06
N ALA A 11 1.81 -3.83 -19.20
CA ALA A 11 1.74 -4.97 -20.12
C ALA A 11 1.98 -4.55 -21.57
N GLY A 12 1.43 -3.41 -22.00
CA GLY A 12 1.67 -2.83 -23.33
C GLY A 12 3.13 -2.49 -23.58
N VAL A 13 3.80 -1.85 -22.63
CA VAL A 13 5.24 -1.53 -22.70
C VAL A 13 6.07 -2.81 -22.82
N PHE A 14 5.79 -3.80 -21.97
CA PHE A 14 6.53 -5.07 -21.99
C PHE A 14 6.26 -5.90 -23.24
N LYS A 15 5.05 -5.81 -23.82
CA LYS A 15 4.75 -6.45 -25.10
C LYS A 15 5.59 -5.86 -26.24
N LYS A 16 5.77 -4.53 -26.27
CA LYS A 16 6.65 -3.87 -27.26
C LYS A 16 8.10 -4.34 -27.11
N LEU A 17 8.62 -4.39 -25.88
CA LEU A 17 9.98 -4.88 -25.62
C LEU A 17 10.20 -6.33 -26.09
N ARG A 18 9.20 -7.21 -25.89
CA ARG A 18 9.28 -8.62 -26.34
C ARG A 18 9.36 -8.78 -27.86
N GLY A 19 8.88 -7.80 -28.61
CA GLY A 19 8.96 -7.79 -30.08
C GLY A 19 10.37 -7.54 -30.63
N HIS A 20 11.30 -7.07 -29.79
CA HIS A 20 12.70 -6.81 -30.16
C HIS A 20 13.55 -8.01 -29.78
N GLY A 21 14.21 -8.62 -30.76
CA GLY A 21 15.10 -9.77 -30.53
C GLY A 21 16.34 -9.41 -29.71
N LYS A 22 16.90 -8.23 -29.93
CA LYS A 22 17.95 -7.61 -29.13
C LYS A 22 17.45 -6.27 -28.64
N LEU A 23 17.71 -5.94 -27.38
CA LEU A 23 17.39 -4.62 -26.81
C LEU A 23 18.62 -3.73 -26.89
N THR A 24 18.39 -2.47 -27.25
CA THR A 24 19.40 -1.41 -27.16
C THR A 24 19.15 -0.55 -25.93
N GLU A 25 20.17 0.22 -25.51
CA GLU A 25 19.97 1.22 -24.43
C GLU A 25 18.85 2.21 -24.78
N ALA A 26 18.67 2.55 -26.05
CA ALA A 26 17.61 3.45 -26.50
C ALA A 26 16.22 2.84 -26.25
N ASP A 27 16.06 1.54 -26.52
CA ASP A 27 14.80 0.82 -26.28
C ASP A 27 14.46 0.79 -24.79
N ILE A 28 15.44 0.52 -23.93
CA ILE A 28 15.27 0.53 -22.48
C ILE A 28 14.88 1.93 -21.99
N LYS A 29 15.58 2.98 -22.47
CA LYS A 29 15.26 4.37 -22.10
C LYS A 29 13.86 4.79 -22.55
N ALA A 30 13.45 4.36 -23.75
CA ALA A 30 12.10 4.62 -24.26
C ALA A 30 11.04 3.91 -23.41
N ALA A 31 11.24 2.62 -23.15
CA ALA A 31 10.33 1.85 -22.28
C ALA A 31 10.20 2.45 -20.87
N MET A 32 11.30 2.87 -20.26
CA MET A 32 11.27 3.48 -18.93
C MET A 32 10.60 4.86 -18.91
N ARG A 33 10.58 5.59 -20.02
CA ARG A 33 9.75 6.80 -20.14
C ARG A 33 8.25 6.45 -20.11
N GLU A 34 7.83 5.43 -20.87
CA GLU A 34 6.43 4.98 -20.87
C GLU A 34 6.01 4.44 -19.48
N VAL A 35 6.87 3.64 -18.83
CA VAL A 35 6.65 3.16 -17.45
C VAL A 35 6.48 4.33 -16.49
N ARG A 36 7.36 5.34 -16.55
CA ARG A 36 7.26 6.52 -15.70
C ARG A 36 5.95 7.28 -15.92
N MET A 37 5.53 7.45 -17.17
CA MET A 37 4.25 8.11 -17.47
C MET A 37 3.08 7.32 -16.90
N ALA A 38 3.07 5.99 -17.04
CA ALA A 38 2.04 5.13 -16.47
C ALA A 38 1.96 5.24 -14.93
N LEU A 39 3.11 5.30 -14.26
CA LEU A 39 3.18 5.49 -12.81
C LEU A 39 2.64 6.87 -12.38
N LEU A 40 3.00 7.93 -13.10
CA LEU A 40 2.51 9.28 -12.81
C LEU A 40 0.99 9.41 -13.02
N GLU A 41 0.45 8.79 -14.06
CA GLU A 41 -1.00 8.75 -14.29
C GLU A 41 -1.75 7.92 -13.24
N ALA A 42 -1.05 7.00 -12.58
CA ALA A 42 -1.56 6.25 -11.42
C ALA A 42 -1.31 6.99 -10.07
N ASP A 43 -1.09 8.31 -10.11
CA ASP A 43 -0.85 9.18 -8.95
C ASP A 43 0.38 8.80 -8.09
N VAL A 44 1.36 8.08 -8.66
CA VAL A 44 2.63 7.84 -7.98
C VAL A 44 3.45 9.12 -7.89
N ASN A 45 4.01 9.41 -6.73
CA ASN A 45 4.85 10.59 -6.53
C ASN A 45 5.98 10.67 -7.55
N TYR A 46 6.20 11.85 -8.15
CA TYR A 46 7.19 12.07 -9.21
C TYR A 46 8.60 11.59 -8.85
N LYS A 47 9.08 11.92 -7.64
CA LYS A 47 10.40 11.51 -7.18
C LYS A 47 10.52 9.99 -7.09
N VAL A 48 9.50 9.34 -6.55
CA VAL A 48 9.45 7.86 -6.45
C VAL A 48 9.47 7.22 -7.85
N ALA A 49 8.62 7.69 -8.77
CA ALA A 49 8.60 7.18 -10.14
C ALA A 49 9.92 7.41 -10.89
N LYS A 50 10.56 8.57 -10.68
CA LYS A 50 11.87 8.89 -11.26
C LYS A 50 12.97 7.98 -10.74
N ASP A 51 13.08 7.83 -9.42
CA ASP A 51 14.12 7.03 -8.76
C ASP A 51 13.95 5.54 -9.11
N PHE A 52 12.71 5.06 -9.14
CA PHE A 52 12.38 3.71 -9.60
C PHE A 52 12.84 3.45 -11.04
N CYS A 53 12.45 4.31 -11.99
CA CYS A 53 12.85 4.15 -13.39
C CYS A 53 14.36 4.27 -13.59
N ALA A 54 15.07 5.08 -12.80
CA ALA A 54 16.52 5.17 -12.85
C ALA A 54 17.17 3.86 -12.43
N LYS A 55 16.77 3.27 -11.31
CA LYS A 55 17.27 1.97 -10.83
C LYS A 55 17.01 0.84 -11.82
N VAL A 56 15.78 0.77 -12.35
CA VAL A 56 15.45 -0.23 -13.37
C VAL A 56 16.32 -0.05 -14.62
N SER A 57 16.50 1.19 -15.09
CA SER A 57 17.34 1.47 -16.27
C SER A 57 18.78 1.04 -16.05
N GLU A 58 19.37 1.37 -14.91
CA GLU A 58 20.74 1.00 -14.55
C GLU A 58 20.94 -0.51 -14.58
N ARG A 59 20.05 -1.26 -13.95
CA ARG A 59 20.10 -2.72 -13.93
C ARG A 59 19.83 -3.34 -15.30
N ALA A 60 18.88 -2.78 -16.05
CA ALA A 60 18.50 -3.29 -17.37
C ALA A 60 19.57 -3.04 -18.45
N MET A 61 20.42 -2.04 -18.28
CA MET A 61 21.57 -1.78 -19.17
C MET A 61 22.82 -2.58 -18.79
N GLY A 62 22.76 -3.40 -17.74
CA GLY A 62 23.86 -4.29 -17.36
C GLY A 62 24.17 -5.32 -18.47
N GLN A 63 25.45 -5.68 -18.59
CA GLN A 63 25.95 -6.58 -19.63
C GLN A 63 25.21 -7.92 -19.66
N GLU A 64 24.91 -8.51 -18.50
CA GLU A 64 24.18 -9.78 -18.38
C GLU A 64 22.79 -9.74 -19.02
N VAL A 65 22.13 -8.59 -18.96
CA VAL A 65 20.79 -8.40 -19.57
C VAL A 65 20.91 -8.20 -21.07
N MET A 66 21.85 -7.37 -21.49
CA MET A 66 22.05 -7.01 -22.92
C MET A 66 22.53 -8.18 -23.76
N GLU A 67 23.32 -9.09 -23.18
CA GLU A 67 23.84 -10.31 -23.83
C GLU A 67 22.90 -11.52 -23.66
N SER A 68 21.81 -11.38 -22.89
CA SER A 68 20.85 -12.47 -22.65
C SER A 68 20.11 -12.86 -23.93
N LEU A 69 19.79 -14.16 -24.07
CA LEU A 69 18.89 -14.67 -25.11
C LEU A 69 17.44 -14.19 -24.94
N THR A 70 17.07 -13.70 -23.76
CA THR A 70 15.72 -13.22 -23.42
C THR A 70 15.76 -11.86 -22.70
N PRO A 71 16.36 -10.80 -23.30
CA PRO A 71 16.60 -9.54 -22.60
C PRO A 71 15.30 -8.87 -22.14
N ALA A 72 14.23 -8.93 -22.92
CA ALA A 72 12.93 -8.37 -22.53
C ALA A 72 12.34 -9.05 -21.29
N GLN A 73 12.52 -10.36 -21.12
CA GLN A 73 12.08 -11.07 -19.92
C GLN A 73 12.92 -10.67 -18.71
N GLN A 74 14.22 -10.46 -18.87
CA GLN A 74 15.09 -9.96 -17.81
C GLN A 74 14.67 -8.56 -17.36
N VAL A 75 14.33 -7.66 -18.28
CA VAL A 75 13.82 -6.33 -17.93
C VAL A 75 12.52 -6.43 -17.13
N VAL A 76 11.57 -7.29 -17.53
CA VAL A 76 10.33 -7.52 -16.78
C VAL A 76 10.62 -8.04 -15.37
N LYS A 77 11.56 -8.97 -15.23
CA LYS A 77 12.00 -9.50 -13.93
C LYS A 77 12.57 -8.39 -13.06
N ILE A 78 13.47 -7.55 -13.61
CA ILE A 78 14.07 -6.42 -12.89
C ILE A 78 12.98 -5.44 -12.42
N VAL A 79 12.02 -5.09 -13.28
CA VAL A 79 10.89 -4.23 -12.90
C VAL A 79 10.10 -4.83 -11.75
N ASN A 80 9.81 -6.13 -11.80
CA ASN A 80 9.10 -6.81 -10.71
C ASN A 80 9.90 -6.79 -9.40
N GLU A 81 11.18 -7.09 -9.44
CA GLU A 81 12.05 -7.06 -8.26
C GLU A 81 12.15 -5.66 -7.64
N GLU A 82 12.30 -4.62 -8.45
CA GLU A 82 12.33 -3.23 -7.98
C GLU A 82 10.98 -2.77 -7.44
N LEU A 83 9.85 -3.23 -8.00
CA LEU A 83 8.52 -2.97 -7.43
C LEU A 83 8.35 -3.65 -6.07
N VAL A 84 8.76 -4.92 -5.95
CA VAL A 84 8.74 -5.64 -4.68
C VAL A 84 9.62 -4.93 -3.64
N ALA A 85 10.82 -4.51 -4.01
CA ALA A 85 11.71 -3.77 -3.11
C ALA A 85 11.11 -2.42 -2.69
N LEU A 86 10.50 -1.69 -3.62
CA LEU A 86 9.81 -0.42 -3.36
C LEU A 86 8.63 -0.59 -2.40
N MET A 87 7.93 -1.72 -2.47
CA MET A 87 6.80 -2.06 -1.59
C MET A 87 7.23 -2.62 -0.22
N GLY A 88 8.54 -2.68 0.06
CA GLY A 88 9.09 -3.12 1.34
C GLY A 88 9.76 -4.50 1.33
N GLY A 89 9.90 -5.12 0.16
CA GLY A 89 10.60 -6.40 -0.01
C GLY A 89 9.79 -7.59 0.51
N SER A 90 10.51 -8.66 0.84
CA SER A 90 9.92 -9.90 1.35
C SER A 90 9.66 -9.89 2.86
N GLU A 91 10.17 -8.89 3.58
CA GLU A 91 9.97 -8.80 5.02
C GLU A 91 8.59 -8.22 5.35
N ALA A 92 7.84 -8.93 6.17
CA ALA A 92 6.57 -8.43 6.69
C ALA A 92 6.83 -7.21 7.59
N ALA A 93 6.35 -6.05 7.18
CA ALA A 93 6.38 -4.84 8.01
C ALA A 93 5.57 -5.09 9.30
N ARG A 94 6.24 -5.00 10.45
CA ARG A 94 5.59 -5.13 11.75
C ARG A 94 5.19 -3.76 12.28
N LEU A 95 3.97 -3.67 12.83
CA LEU A 95 3.58 -2.48 13.57
C LEU A 95 4.43 -2.35 14.84
N ASN A 96 4.92 -1.14 15.10
CA ASN A 96 5.69 -0.85 16.31
C ASN A 96 4.75 -0.73 17.51
N ILE A 97 4.39 -1.86 18.08
CA ILE A 97 3.50 -1.95 19.25
C ILE A 97 4.34 -1.85 20.52
N LYS A 98 4.03 -0.90 21.38
CA LYS A 98 4.69 -0.73 22.67
C LYS A 98 4.46 -1.92 23.58
N ASN A 99 5.51 -2.34 24.29
CA ASN A 99 5.40 -3.40 25.29
C ASN A 99 4.68 -2.92 26.56
N LYS A 100 4.86 -1.65 26.93
CA LYS A 100 4.18 -1.00 28.06
C LYS A 100 3.51 0.28 27.58
N GLY A 101 2.32 0.56 28.13
CA GLY A 101 1.52 1.74 27.78
C GLY A 101 0.68 1.52 26.50
N GLN A 102 0.08 2.60 26.03
CA GLN A 102 -0.84 2.59 24.90
C GLN A 102 -0.12 2.72 23.56
N THR A 103 -0.58 2.00 22.57
CA THR A 103 -0.26 2.22 21.16
C THR A 103 -1.50 2.71 20.44
N VAL A 104 -1.40 3.82 19.75
CA VAL A 104 -2.49 4.39 18.96
C VAL A 104 -2.22 4.09 17.50
N ILE A 105 -3.19 3.46 16.82
CA ILE A 105 -3.15 3.17 15.39
C ILE A 105 -4.27 3.96 14.73
N MET A 106 -3.92 4.89 13.85
CA MET A 106 -4.87 5.66 13.06
C MET A 106 -4.94 5.10 11.63
N LEU A 107 -6.12 4.61 11.23
CA LEU A 107 -6.37 4.11 9.87
C LEU A 107 -6.86 5.24 8.99
N CYS A 108 -6.05 5.63 8.01
CA CYS A 108 -6.34 6.68 7.05
C CYS A 108 -6.59 6.10 5.66
N GLY A 109 -7.37 6.79 4.84
CA GLY A 109 -7.62 6.41 3.45
C GLY A 109 -8.95 6.93 2.94
N LEU A 110 -9.18 6.83 1.65
CA LEU A 110 -10.41 7.22 0.99
C LEU A 110 -11.59 6.32 1.39
N GLN A 111 -12.79 6.76 1.08
CA GLN A 111 -14.01 5.95 1.29
C GLN A 111 -13.91 4.64 0.49
N GLY A 112 -14.39 3.55 1.05
CA GLY A 112 -14.34 2.23 0.41
C GLY A 112 -13.01 1.47 0.60
N ASN A 113 -11.93 2.08 1.11
CA ASN A 113 -10.62 1.43 1.28
C ASN A 113 -10.55 0.44 2.46
N GLY A 114 -11.69 0.04 3.02
CA GLY A 114 -11.75 -1.01 4.03
C GLY A 114 -11.26 -0.64 5.43
N LYS A 115 -11.11 0.64 5.78
CA LYS A 115 -10.63 1.09 7.11
C LYS A 115 -11.35 0.40 8.27
N THR A 116 -12.68 0.44 8.28
CA THR A 116 -13.53 -0.16 9.33
C THR A 116 -13.30 -1.67 9.44
N THR A 117 -13.27 -2.36 8.29
CA THR A 117 -13.01 -3.81 8.23
C THR A 117 -11.60 -4.16 8.75
N HIS A 118 -10.59 -3.37 8.36
CA HIS A 118 -9.21 -3.60 8.82
C HIS A 118 -9.06 -3.28 10.31
N ALA A 119 -9.76 -2.27 10.84
CA ALA A 119 -9.76 -1.99 12.26
C ALA A 119 -10.23 -3.22 13.08
N ALA A 120 -11.34 -3.84 12.69
CA ALA A 120 -11.84 -5.05 13.34
C ALA A 120 -10.89 -6.26 13.17
N LYS A 121 -10.31 -6.44 11.98
CA LYS A 121 -9.32 -7.52 11.74
C LYS A 121 -8.07 -7.34 12.58
N LEU A 122 -7.53 -6.12 12.68
CA LEU A 122 -6.38 -5.80 13.54
C LEU A 122 -6.72 -6.03 15.02
N ALA A 123 -7.89 -5.60 15.47
CA ALA A 123 -8.33 -5.86 16.83
C ALA A 123 -8.36 -7.36 17.13
N LYS A 124 -9.02 -8.15 16.28
CA LYS A 124 -9.05 -9.61 16.41
C LYS A 124 -7.66 -10.25 16.41
N PHE A 125 -6.75 -9.75 15.55
CA PHE A 125 -5.38 -10.22 15.48
C PHE A 125 -4.62 -9.98 16.80
N TYR A 126 -4.74 -8.78 17.37
CA TYR A 126 -4.07 -8.45 18.65
C TYR A 126 -4.72 -9.11 19.88
N ILE A 127 -6.03 -9.34 19.86
CA ILE A 127 -6.69 -10.15 20.90
C ILE A 127 -6.11 -11.57 20.96
N LYS A 128 -5.88 -12.19 19.79
CA LYS A 128 -5.23 -13.52 19.72
C LYS A 128 -3.81 -13.52 20.28
N GLN A 129 -3.14 -12.37 20.35
CA GLN A 129 -1.81 -12.20 20.93
C GLN A 129 -1.86 -11.77 22.40
N GLY A 130 -3.03 -11.85 23.06
CA GLY A 130 -3.21 -11.47 24.47
C GLY A 130 -3.25 -9.96 24.72
N ARG A 131 -3.39 -9.13 23.66
CA ARG A 131 -3.54 -7.69 23.79
C ARG A 131 -5.01 -7.29 23.98
N ARG A 132 -5.26 -6.11 24.49
CA ARG A 132 -6.61 -5.55 24.73
C ARG A 132 -6.86 -4.33 23.83
N PRO A 133 -7.13 -4.51 22.55
CA PRO A 133 -7.44 -3.39 21.65
C PRO A 133 -8.82 -2.83 21.94
N MET A 134 -8.99 -1.53 21.72
CA MET A 134 -10.26 -0.83 21.71
C MET A 134 -10.41 -0.11 20.37
N LEU A 135 -11.57 -0.22 19.75
CA LEU A 135 -11.92 0.51 18.54
C LEU A 135 -12.51 1.88 18.92
N VAL A 136 -12.23 2.90 18.12
CA VAL A 136 -12.72 4.27 18.38
C VAL A 136 -13.44 4.81 17.15
N ALA A 137 -14.70 5.19 17.33
CA ALA A 137 -15.56 5.70 16.25
C ALA A 137 -15.31 7.18 16.00
N CYS A 138 -14.36 7.51 15.11
CA CYS A 138 -14.07 8.89 14.70
C CYS A 138 -14.74 9.31 13.38
N ASP A 139 -15.39 8.40 12.66
CA ASP A 139 -16.15 8.69 11.44
C ASP A 139 -17.60 9.06 11.82
N ILE A 140 -17.78 10.32 12.17
CA ILE A 140 -19.07 10.85 12.64
C ILE A 140 -19.92 11.47 11.52
N TYR A 141 -19.32 11.62 10.33
CA TYR A 141 -19.96 12.33 9.20
C TYR A 141 -20.77 11.40 8.31
N ARG A 142 -20.53 10.09 8.37
CA ARG A 142 -21.28 9.11 7.59
C ARG A 142 -22.40 8.51 8.42
N PRO A 143 -23.64 8.51 7.90
CA PRO A 143 -24.73 7.75 8.54
C PRO A 143 -24.31 6.30 8.75
N ALA A 144 -24.72 5.71 9.84
CA ALA A 144 -24.45 4.31 10.19
C ALA A 144 -22.97 3.89 10.35
N ALA A 145 -21.99 4.81 10.25
CA ALA A 145 -20.57 4.46 10.40
C ALA A 145 -20.25 3.97 11.82
N ILE A 146 -20.85 4.60 12.82
CA ILE A 146 -20.72 4.21 14.24
C ILE A 146 -21.32 2.82 14.45
N ASP A 147 -22.53 2.59 13.97
CA ASP A 147 -23.24 1.30 14.11
C ASP A 147 -22.45 0.20 13.38
N GLN A 148 -21.94 0.47 12.19
CA GLN A 148 -21.09 -0.45 11.45
C GLN A 148 -19.85 -0.84 12.26
N LEU A 149 -19.17 0.13 12.89
CA LEU A 149 -17.99 -0.16 13.71
C LEU A 149 -18.36 -0.97 14.95
N GLN A 150 -19.51 -0.69 15.56
CA GLN A 150 -20.02 -1.45 16.72
C GLN A 150 -20.30 -2.91 16.35
N VAL A 151 -20.95 -3.16 15.21
CA VAL A 151 -21.23 -4.51 14.73
C VAL A 151 -19.94 -5.29 14.50
N VAL A 152 -18.98 -4.73 13.74
CA VAL A 152 -17.72 -5.43 13.47
C VAL A 152 -16.82 -5.54 14.70
N GLY A 153 -16.88 -4.59 15.62
CA GLY A 153 -16.20 -4.64 16.91
C GLY A 153 -16.70 -5.80 17.77
N LYS A 154 -18.03 -5.95 17.88
CA LYS A 154 -18.65 -7.08 18.56
C LYS A 154 -18.23 -8.42 17.94
N GLN A 155 -18.24 -8.53 16.62
CA GLN A 155 -17.78 -9.73 15.91
C GLN A 155 -16.30 -10.05 16.14
N ALA A 156 -15.47 -9.02 16.31
CA ALA A 156 -14.05 -9.18 16.60
C ALA A 156 -13.76 -9.45 18.09
N GLY A 157 -14.74 -9.26 18.99
CA GLY A 157 -14.56 -9.33 20.43
C GLY A 157 -13.85 -8.11 21.03
N ALA A 158 -13.86 -6.96 20.33
CA ALA A 158 -13.23 -5.73 20.75
C ALA A 158 -14.27 -4.68 21.19
N PRO A 159 -14.07 -4.00 22.34
CA PRO A 159 -14.94 -2.89 22.73
C PRO A 159 -14.82 -1.72 21.76
N VAL A 160 -15.91 -1.00 21.56
CA VAL A 160 -15.97 0.18 20.70
C VAL A 160 -16.30 1.40 21.57
N PHE A 161 -15.40 2.37 21.56
CA PHE A 161 -15.61 3.66 22.20
C PHE A 161 -16.35 4.61 21.25
N THR A 162 -17.43 5.19 21.70
CA THR A 162 -18.24 6.19 20.99
C THR A 162 -18.50 7.38 21.89
N LEU A 163 -18.63 8.58 21.30
CA LEU A 163 -19.01 9.78 22.00
C LEU A 163 -19.92 10.61 21.08
N PRO A 164 -21.23 10.37 21.12
CA PRO A 164 -22.18 11.10 20.27
C PRO A 164 -22.11 12.61 20.47
N GLY A 165 -22.19 13.35 19.35
CA GLY A 165 -22.17 14.82 19.36
C GLY A 165 -20.80 15.47 19.53
N ALA A 166 -19.74 14.71 19.82
CA ALA A 166 -18.39 15.25 19.96
C ALA A 166 -17.63 15.26 18.60
N LYS A 167 -16.68 16.16 18.47
CA LYS A 167 -15.78 16.22 17.29
C LYS A 167 -14.70 15.14 17.36
N PRO A 168 -14.17 14.63 16.21
CA PRO A 168 -13.19 13.54 16.20
C PRO A 168 -11.96 13.74 17.10
N PRO A 169 -11.35 14.95 17.20
CA PRO A 169 -10.22 15.16 18.12
C PRO A 169 -10.61 15.00 19.59
N GLU A 170 -11.82 15.39 19.97
CA GLU A 170 -12.33 15.23 21.33
C GLU A 170 -12.62 13.76 21.64
N ILE A 171 -13.22 13.03 20.68
CA ILE A 171 -13.46 11.59 20.78
C ILE A 171 -12.12 10.88 21.02
N ALA A 172 -11.11 11.15 20.22
CA ALA A 172 -9.79 10.55 20.34
C ALA A 172 -9.15 10.84 21.71
N LYS A 173 -9.21 12.09 22.19
CA LYS A 173 -8.67 12.49 23.50
C LYS A 173 -9.35 11.75 24.66
N LYS A 174 -10.68 11.65 24.63
CA LYS A 174 -11.45 10.93 25.69
C LYS A 174 -11.24 9.42 25.58
N ALA A 175 -11.15 8.87 24.38
CA ALA A 175 -10.83 7.46 24.17
C ALA A 175 -9.45 7.09 24.76
N LEU A 176 -8.43 7.93 24.54
CA LEU A 176 -7.11 7.75 25.15
C LEU A 176 -7.13 7.76 26.67
N ALA A 177 -7.93 8.63 27.28
CA ALA A 177 -8.11 8.66 28.72
C ALA A 177 -8.86 7.43 29.24
N HIS A 178 -9.84 6.94 28.49
CA HIS A 178 -10.63 5.76 28.84
C HIS A 178 -9.83 4.46 28.73
N ALA A 179 -8.87 4.39 27.82
CA ALA A 179 -8.04 3.20 27.58
C ALA A 179 -6.87 3.04 28.57
N LYS A 180 -6.67 3.95 29.51
CA LYS A 180 -5.69 3.84 30.62
C LYS A 180 -6.18 2.90 31.69
#